data_70f2a06e05853a81984b80e9aaa39d9f
#
_entry.id   70f2a06e05853a81984b80e9aaa39d9f
#
_cell.length_a   1.000
_cell.length_b   1.000
_cell.length_c   1.000
_cell.angle_alpha   90.00
_cell.angle_beta   90.00
_cell.angle_gamma   90.00
#
_symmetry.space_group_name_H-M   'P 1'
#
loop_
_entity.id
_entity.type
_entity.pdbx_description
1 polymer ?
#
loop_
_entity_poly.entity_id
_entity_poly.type
_entity_poly.pdbx_seq_one_letter_code
_entity_poly.pdbx_strand_id
1 'polypeptide(L)'
;MNNKAIENIIKANEPDDFSYKVNNLIERLDEGLAEIDKLPRRARGAGMIMLQNKLGLKKGEFLRLVNDALESQEEKPPSDFLELREWQKRKRREPLIPDLLGTGLTLFAADGGTGKSSVCYELAEAITLGGKFADYFQAKQGKVLFFQLDEGDDEADMKWTIMMWEPDHKAITIEWSFNKTDIPELLKLIDERKPDICIFDSLFTIAGGLISPKDAEFALFLYRLKRISTTKQVAIIMTHHTRKKETKKPELTANDIYGTVYLKAAATDVWGYWKEFNDRGEKTYNLKCFKSRGNTMAVNQTYIFEGSEEDQRVHFLKVKGLDCTMDELKTHREKIGNLIVSNPDRFWTSIEVSQKLKINQKYTDKVLRELSAAKNINKKPLPSTGGRRRFIYFPIEKVF
;
A
#
# COMPACT_ATOMS: atom_id res chain seq x y z
N MET A 1 53.47 -43.28 -10.25
CA MET A 1 52.76 -42.00 -10.18
C MET A 1 53.28 -41.21 -9.00
N ASN A 2 53.71 -39.99 -9.25
CA ASN A 2 54.45 -39.19 -8.29
C ASN A 2 53.47 -38.63 -7.23
N ASN A 3 53.72 -38.89 -5.93
CA ASN A 3 52.84 -38.42 -4.80
C ASN A 3 52.49 -36.92 -4.88
N LYS A 4 53.38 -36.12 -5.44
CA LYS A 4 53.16 -34.71 -5.73
C LYS A 4 52.02 -34.43 -6.73
N ALA A 5 51.79 -35.34 -7.68
CA ALA A 5 50.69 -35.20 -8.66
C ALA A 5 49.34 -35.56 -8.03
N ILE A 6 49.32 -36.50 -7.09
CA ILE A 6 48.11 -36.85 -6.33
C ILE A 6 47.77 -35.74 -5.32
N GLU A 7 48.76 -35.16 -4.64
CA GLU A 7 48.55 -34.02 -3.75
C GLU A 7 48.03 -32.77 -4.50
N ASN A 8 48.51 -32.53 -5.73
CA ASN A 8 48.00 -31.42 -6.56
C ASN A 8 46.58 -31.68 -7.10
N ILE A 9 46.21 -32.94 -7.37
CA ILE A 9 44.84 -33.31 -7.73
C ILE A 9 43.87 -33.18 -6.53
N ILE A 10 44.32 -33.55 -5.34
CA ILE A 10 43.56 -33.41 -4.11
C ILE A 10 43.38 -31.91 -3.77
N LYS A 11 44.43 -31.09 -3.89
CA LYS A 11 44.34 -29.64 -3.69
C LYS A 11 43.51 -28.92 -4.75
N ALA A 12 43.45 -29.44 -5.97
CA ALA A 12 42.60 -28.89 -7.04
C ALA A 12 41.10 -29.24 -6.90
N ASN A 13 40.79 -30.25 -6.07
CA ASN A 13 39.44 -30.70 -5.76
C ASN A 13 38.96 -30.36 -4.32
N GLU A 14 39.79 -29.71 -3.52
CA GLU A 14 39.29 -29.07 -2.31
C GLU A 14 38.35 -27.95 -2.74
N PRO A 15 37.09 -27.94 -2.27
CA PRO A 15 36.20 -26.81 -2.56
C PRO A 15 36.93 -25.56 -2.06
N ASP A 16 36.94 -24.53 -2.90
CA ASP A 16 37.51 -23.22 -2.59
C ASP A 16 37.13 -22.88 -1.15
N ASP A 17 38.11 -22.74 -0.25
CA ASP A 17 37.89 -22.52 1.18
C ASP A 17 36.93 -21.41 1.47
N PHE A 18 36.86 -20.44 0.56
CA PHE A 18 35.90 -19.32 0.60
C PHE A 18 34.47 -19.81 0.34
N SER A 19 34.22 -20.56 -0.73
CA SER A 19 32.87 -21.06 -1.08
C SER A 19 32.33 -21.99 0.00
N TYR A 20 33.17 -22.84 0.57
CA TYR A 20 32.80 -23.70 1.69
C TYR A 20 32.41 -22.90 2.93
N LYS A 21 33.18 -21.87 3.29
CA LYS A 21 32.90 -21.00 4.44
C LYS A 21 31.59 -20.22 4.26
N VAL A 22 31.35 -19.73 3.04
CA VAL A 22 30.09 -19.01 2.72
C VAL A 22 28.90 -19.94 2.81
N ASN A 23 28.98 -21.13 2.20
CA ASN A 23 27.87 -22.09 2.23
C ASN A 23 27.57 -22.56 3.67
N ASN A 24 28.62 -22.85 4.47
CA ASN A 24 28.47 -23.20 5.88
C ASN A 24 27.84 -22.07 6.72
N LEU A 25 28.19 -20.82 6.43
CA LEU A 25 27.57 -19.65 7.08
C LEU A 25 26.07 -19.54 6.73
N ILE A 26 25.70 -19.73 5.46
CA ILE A 26 24.31 -19.70 4.98
C ILE A 26 23.52 -20.83 5.64
N GLU A 27 24.03 -22.06 5.62
CA GLU A 27 23.39 -23.24 6.23
C GLU A 27 23.12 -23.00 7.72
N ARG A 28 24.12 -22.53 8.48
CA ARG A 28 23.99 -22.22 9.91
C ARG A 28 22.99 -21.06 10.17
N LEU A 29 22.89 -20.11 9.25
CA LEU A 29 21.91 -19.04 9.33
C LEU A 29 20.50 -19.61 9.13
N ASP A 30 20.28 -20.41 8.09
CA ASP A 30 18.99 -21.00 7.76
C ASP A 30 18.49 -21.94 8.86
N GLU A 31 19.37 -22.81 9.40
CA GLU A 31 19.06 -23.64 10.56
C GLU A 31 18.68 -22.80 11.79
N GLY A 32 19.45 -21.75 12.06
CA GLY A 32 19.21 -20.86 13.20
C GLY A 32 17.89 -20.09 13.06
N LEU A 33 17.54 -19.63 11.86
CA LEU A 33 16.26 -18.99 11.59
C LEU A 33 15.08 -19.97 11.75
N ALA A 34 15.23 -21.21 11.28
CA ALA A 34 14.22 -22.25 11.46
C ALA A 34 13.98 -22.60 12.94
N GLU A 35 15.03 -22.60 13.77
CA GLU A 35 14.89 -22.79 15.23
C GLU A 35 14.21 -21.59 15.90
N ILE A 36 14.55 -20.36 15.50
CA ILE A 36 13.91 -19.14 16.02
C ILE A 36 12.41 -19.13 15.69
N ASP A 37 12.04 -19.65 14.53
CA ASP A 37 10.64 -19.69 14.08
C ASP A 37 9.77 -20.61 14.95
N LYS A 38 10.37 -21.62 15.58
CA LYS A 38 9.72 -22.49 16.56
C LYS A 38 9.54 -21.84 17.94
N LEU A 39 10.25 -20.75 18.24
CA LEU A 39 10.15 -20.06 19.51
C LEU A 39 8.82 -19.30 19.65
N PRO A 40 8.30 -19.16 20.88
CA PRO A 40 7.22 -18.22 21.15
C PRO A 40 7.59 -16.81 20.68
N ARG A 41 6.64 -16.07 20.13
CA ARG A 41 6.86 -14.72 19.52
C ARG A 41 7.72 -13.81 20.41
N ARG A 42 7.43 -13.76 21.74
CA ARG A 42 8.17 -12.95 22.72
C ARG A 42 9.66 -13.31 22.84
N ALA A 43 10.05 -14.54 22.46
CA ALA A 43 11.42 -15.01 22.55
C ALA A 43 12.23 -14.87 21.24
N ARG A 44 11.55 -14.61 20.11
CA ARG A 44 12.20 -14.54 18.78
C ARG A 44 13.23 -13.43 18.69
N GLY A 45 12.95 -12.25 19.26
CA GLY A 45 13.93 -11.15 19.29
C GLY A 45 15.23 -11.51 20.01
N ALA A 46 15.12 -12.19 21.16
CA ALA A 46 16.28 -12.72 21.85
C ALA A 46 17.00 -13.81 21.04
N GLY A 47 16.24 -14.70 20.39
CA GLY A 47 16.78 -15.72 19.48
C GLY A 47 17.60 -15.12 18.35
N MET A 48 17.14 -14.03 17.73
CA MET A 48 17.87 -13.33 16.68
C MET A 48 19.20 -12.75 17.16
N ILE A 49 19.23 -12.17 18.37
CA ILE A 49 20.46 -11.65 18.99
C ILE A 49 21.42 -12.81 19.27
N MET A 50 20.92 -13.91 19.81
CA MET A 50 21.73 -15.10 20.07
C MET A 50 22.33 -15.71 18.79
N LEU A 51 21.54 -15.80 17.73
CA LEU A 51 21.99 -16.28 16.42
C LEU A 51 23.05 -15.34 15.82
N GLN A 52 22.83 -14.03 15.86
CA GLN A 52 23.83 -13.05 15.43
C GLN A 52 25.19 -13.26 16.14
N ASN A 53 25.16 -13.39 17.46
CA ASN A 53 26.36 -13.61 18.27
C ASN A 53 27.02 -14.96 17.95
N LYS A 54 26.22 -16.03 17.79
CA LYS A 54 26.69 -17.37 17.43
C LYS A 54 27.40 -17.40 16.06
N LEU A 55 26.94 -16.58 15.13
CA LEU A 55 27.54 -16.44 13.79
C LEU A 55 28.73 -15.47 13.77
N GLY A 56 28.98 -14.72 14.85
CA GLY A 56 30.07 -13.74 14.94
C GLY A 56 29.90 -12.52 14.00
N LEU A 57 28.68 -12.22 13.59
CA LEU A 57 28.41 -11.18 12.63
C LEU A 57 28.10 -9.83 13.29
N LYS A 58 28.51 -8.73 12.65
CA LYS A 58 28.01 -7.41 13.03
C LYS A 58 26.52 -7.30 12.70
N LYS A 59 25.82 -6.47 13.46
CA LYS A 59 24.36 -6.30 13.32
C LYS A 59 23.93 -6.02 11.87
N GLY A 60 24.62 -5.13 11.15
CA GLY A 60 24.29 -4.79 9.77
C GLY A 60 24.53 -5.94 8.77
N GLU A 61 25.58 -6.73 8.97
CA GLU A 61 25.88 -7.93 8.17
C GLU A 61 24.85 -9.02 8.41
N PHE A 62 24.54 -9.29 9.67
CA PHE A 62 23.53 -10.25 10.07
C PHE A 62 22.16 -9.91 9.46
N LEU A 63 21.72 -8.67 9.59
CA LEU A 63 20.43 -8.22 9.03
C LEU A 63 20.37 -8.32 7.50
N ARG A 64 21.50 -8.07 6.80
CA ARG A 64 21.56 -8.29 5.35
C ARG A 64 21.37 -9.76 5.01
N LEU A 65 22.13 -10.66 5.65
CA LEU A 65 22.02 -12.10 5.39
C LEU A 65 20.63 -12.64 5.70
N VAL A 66 20.03 -12.22 6.82
CA VAL A 66 18.64 -12.56 7.14
C VAL A 66 17.69 -12.06 6.06
N ASN A 67 17.87 -10.84 5.58
CA ASN A 67 17.06 -10.31 4.49
C ASN A 67 17.24 -11.09 3.19
N ASP A 68 18.48 -11.43 2.83
CA ASP A 68 18.78 -12.20 1.63
C ASP A 68 18.20 -13.63 1.71
N ALA A 69 18.29 -14.28 2.88
CA ALA A 69 17.69 -15.60 3.12
C ALA A 69 16.16 -15.57 2.98
N LEU A 70 15.51 -14.56 3.54
CA LEU A 70 14.07 -14.38 3.42
C LEU A 70 13.64 -13.97 2.00
N GLU A 71 14.48 -13.22 1.28
CA GLU A 71 14.27 -12.88 -0.13
C GLU A 71 14.43 -14.08 -1.08
N SER A 72 15.28 -15.05 -0.73
CA SER A 72 15.47 -16.26 -1.53
C SER A 72 14.23 -17.17 -1.53
N GLN A 73 13.39 -17.07 -0.50
CA GLN A 73 12.15 -17.84 -0.34
C GLN A 73 10.94 -17.19 -1.09
N GLU A 74 11.10 -15.96 -1.59
CA GLU A 74 10.03 -15.28 -2.29
C GLU A 74 10.02 -15.62 -3.79
N GLU A 75 8.82 -15.79 -4.36
CA GLU A 75 8.64 -15.94 -5.81
C GLU A 75 9.18 -14.70 -6.53
N LYS A 76 10.24 -14.86 -7.31
CA LYS A 76 10.83 -13.77 -8.09
C LYS A 76 10.06 -13.58 -9.38
N PRO A 77 9.82 -12.33 -9.81
CA PRO A 77 9.25 -12.08 -11.12
C PRO A 77 10.21 -12.61 -12.22
N PRO A 78 9.68 -13.10 -13.34
CA PRO A 78 10.50 -13.53 -14.46
C PRO A 78 11.43 -12.41 -14.96
N SER A 79 12.61 -12.78 -15.43
CA SER A 79 13.58 -11.84 -16.01
C SER A 79 13.30 -11.52 -17.47
N ASP A 80 12.67 -12.46 -18.20
CA ASP A 80 12.24 -12.24 -19.57
C ASP A 80 11.09 -11.25 -19.65
N PHE A 81 11.16 -10.33 -20.62
CA PHE A 81 10.18 -9.25 -20.73
C PHE A 81 8.77 -9.76 -21.05
N LEU A 82 8.63 -10.77 -21.91
CA LEU A 82 7.33 -11.29 -22.32
C LEU A 82 6.71 -12.11 -21.19
N GLU A 83 7.50 -12.97 -20.55
CA GLU A 83 7.08 -13.72 -19.37
C GLU A 83 6.68 -12.78 -18.21
N LEU A 84 7.46 -11.73 -17.97
CA LEU A 84 7.14 -10.70 -16.99
C LEU A 84 5.80 -10.01 -17.29
N ARG A 85 5.53 -9.71 -18.57
CA ARG A 85 4.26 -9.09 -18.98
C ARG A 85 3.08 -10.01 -18.73
N GLU A 86 3.20 -11.31 -19.04
CA GLU A 86 2.16 -12.30 -18.78
C GLU A 86 1.96 -12.52 -17.26
N TRP A 87 3.06 -12.60 -16.51
CA TRP A 87 3.03 -12.70 -15.07
C TRP A 87 2.33 -11.49 -14.43
N GLN A 88 2.61 -10.27 -14.88
CA GLN A 88 1.95 -9.04 -14.41
C GLN A 88 0.46 -9.02 -14.76
N LYS A 89 0.06 -9.50 -15.92
CA LYS A 89 -1.36 -9.59 -16.30
C LYS A 89 -2.14 -10.51 -15.36
N ARG A 90 -1.59 -11.67 -15.01
CA ARG A 90 -2.21 -12.64 -14.10
C ARG A 90 -2.34 -12.11 -12.67
N LYS A 91 -1.38 -11.28 -12.24
CA LYS A 91 -1.31 -10.74 -10.86
C LYS A 91 -1.93 -9.35 -10.71
N ARG A 92 -2.50 -8.75 -11.76
CA ARG A 92 -3.07 -7.41 -11.67
C ARG A 92 -4.41 -7.44 -10.94
N ARG A 93 -4.40 -6.99 -9.68
CA ARG A 93 -5.63 -6.79 -8.91
C ARG A 93 -6.27 -5.44 -9.22
N GLU A 94 -7.60 -5.41 -9.18
CA GLU A 94 -8.35 -4.17 -9.16
C GLU A 94 -8.14 -3.45 -7.82
N PRO A 95 -8.26 -2.12 -7.78
CA PRO A 95 -8.23 -1.38 -6.54
C PRO A 95 -9.27 -1.90 -5.56
N LEU A 96 -8.92 -1.94 -4.26
CA LEU A 96 -9.87 -2.28 -3.20
C LEU A 96 -10.94 -1.22 -3.05
N ILE A 97 -10.55 0.05 -3.19
CA ILE A 97 -11.46 1.19 -3.24
C ILE A 97 -11.04 2.02 -4.45
N PRO A 98 -11.82 2.00 -5.54
CA PRO A 98 -11.53 2.80 -6.72
C PRO A 98 -11.34 4.29 -6.36
N ASP A 99 -10.41 4.95 -7.02
CA ASP A 99 -10.02 6.34 -6.83
C ASP A 99 -9.44 6.68 -5.44
N LEU A 100 -9.31 5.71 -4.53
CA LEU A 100 -8.73 5.90 -3.21
C LEU A 100 -7.61 4.90 -2.91
N LEU A 101 -7.89 3.60 -2.85
CA LEU A 101 -6.98 2.58 -2.33
C LEU A 101 -6.76 1.44 -3.32
N GLY A 102 -5.52 1.29 -3.79
CA GLY A 102 -5.08 0.18 -4.63
C GLY A 102 -4.20 -0.82 -3.91
N THR A 103 -3.59 -1.70 -4.69
CA THR A 103 -2.50 -2.57 -4.22
C THR A 103 -1.22 -1.76 -4.09
N GLY A 104 -0.37 -2.12 -3.14
CA GLY A 104 0.89 -1.44 -2.87
C GLY A 104 1.01 -1.03 -1.40
N LEU A 105 2.10 -0.35 -1.09
CA LEU A 105 2.36 0.20 0.24
C LEU A 105 1.91 1.67 0.27
N THR A 106 0.89 1.96 1.07
CA THR A 106 0.40 3.33 1.33
C THR A 106 0.93 3.81 2.67
N LEU A 107 1.63 4.94 2.67
CA LEU A 107 2.00 5.67 3.87
C LEU A 107 0.93 6.72 4.17
N PHE A 108 0.23 6.57 5.29
CA PHE A 108 -0.86 7.42 5.73
C PHE A 108 -0.41 8.31 6.89
N ALA A 109 -0.06 9.56 6.60
CA ALA A 109 0.56 10.48 7.56
C ALA A 109 -0.43 11.52 8.09
N ALA A 110 -0.44 11.72 9.41
CA ALA A 110 -1.22 12.76 10.08
C ALA A 110 -0.63 13.09 11.46
N ASP A 111 -1.03 14.23 12.03
CA ASP A 111 -0.71 14.57 13.41
C ASP A 111 -1.37 13.62 14.43
N GLY A 112 -0.83 13.55 15.63
CA GLY A 112 -1.47 12.86 16.75
C GLY A 112 -2.87 13.42 17.01
N GLY A 113 -3.84 12.55 17.34
CA GLY A 113 -5.21 12.95 17.64
C GLY A 113 -6.01 13.50 16.45
N THR A 114 -5.58 13.24 15.21
CA THR A 114 -6.32 13.65 14.00
C THR A 114 -7.39 12.62 13.61
N GLY A 115 -7.42 11.42 14.20
CA GLY A 115 -8.37 10.37 13.86
C GLY A 115 -7.87 9.37 12.82
N LYS A 116 -6.53 9.17 12.69
CA LYS A 116 -5.96 8.16 11.78
C LYS A 116 -6.52 6.76 12.01
N SER A 117 -6.53 6.31 13.27
CA SER A 117 -7.03 5.00 13.67
C SER A 117 -8.51 4.85 13.32
N SER A 118 -9.33 5.88 13.57
CA SER A 118 -10.75 5.87 13.21
C SER A 118 -10.96 5.71 11.70
N VAL A 119 -10.21 6.43 10.88
CA VAL A 119 -10.23 6.27 9.42
C VAL A 119 -9.81 4.85 9.01
N CYS A 120 -8.82 4.26 9.68
CA CYS A 120 -8.39 2.89 9.41
C CYS A 120 -9.47 1.87 9.79
N TYR A 121 -10.20 2.08 10.88
CA TYR A 121 -11.34 1.25 11.26
C TYR A 121 -12.48 1.34 10.25
N GLU A 122 -12.86 2.53 9.82
CA GLU A 122 -13.88 2.71 8.78
C GLU A 122 -13.47 2.06 7.44
N LEU A 123 -12.21 2.19 7.04
CA LEU A 123 -11.69 1.50 5.84
C LEU A 123 -11.79 -0.02 5.99
N ALA A 124 -11.43 -0.56 7.17
CA ALA A 124 -11.51 -1.99 7.45
C ALA A 124 -12.96 -2.48 7.40
N GLU A 125 -13.89 -1.77 8.01
CA GLU A 125 -15.32 -2.08 7.98
C GLU A 125 -15.86 -2.04 6.55
N ALA A 126 -15.62 -0.97 5.82
CA ALA A 126 -16.08 -0.83 4.43
C ALA A 126 -15.56 -1.97 3.54
N ILE A 127 -14.30 -2.39 3.73
CA ILE A 127 -13.71 -3.48 2.95
C ILE A 127 -14.31 -4.83 3.37
N THR A 128 -14.45 -5.12 4.66
CA THR A 128 -14.99 -6.42 5.11
C THR A 128 -16.42 -6.62 4.68
N LEU A 129 -17.22 -5.56 4.69
CA LEU A 129 -18.63 -5.61 4.31
C LEU A 129 -18.86 -5.44 2.80
N GLY A 130 -17.86 -4.97 2.03
CA GLY A 130 -18.07 -4.51 0.66
C GLY A 130 -18.96 -3.27 0.61
N GLY A 131 -18.93 -2.46 1.67
CA GLY A 131 -19.71 -1.25 1.86
C GLY A 131 -19.05 0.01 1.31
N LYS A 132 -19.45 1.16 1.83
CA LYS A 132 -18.89 2.45 1.44
C LYS A 132 -18.03 3.04 2.56
N PHE A 133 -16.81 3.44 2.23
CA PHE A 133 -16.01 4.29 3.10
C PHE A 133 -16.49 5.73 2.99
N ALA A 134 -16.67 6.39 4.12
CA ALA A 134 -17.14 7.77 4.22
C ALA A 134 -18.44 8.03 3.40
N ASP A 135 -19.36 7.06 3.36
CA ASP A 135 -20.64 7.05 2.64
C ASP A 135 -20.54 7.22 1.12
N TYR A 136 -19.33 7.32 0.60
CA TYR A 136 -19.12 7.63 -0.80
C TYR A 136 -18.29 6.59 -1.57
N PHE A 137 -17.12 6.24 -1.06
CA PHE A 137 -16.17 5.40 -1.78
C PHE A 137 -16.55 3.92 -1.68
N GLN A 138 -17.07 3.34 -2.75
CA GLN A 138 -17.45 1.92 -2.77
C GLN A 138 -16.23 1.03 -2.60
N ALA A 139 -16.17 0.25 -1.54
CA ALA A 139 -15.15 -0.77 -1.32
C ALA A 139 -15.52 -2.08 -2.00
N LYS A 140 -14.53 -2.79 -2.49
CA LYS A 140 -14.63 -4.19 -2.85
C LYS A 140 -14.58 -5.03 -1.57
N GLN A 141 -15.49 -5.99 -1.43
CA GLN A 141 -15.45 -6.89 -0.28
C GLN A 141 -14.15 -7.69 -0.27
N GLY A 142 -13.52 -7.76 0.91
CA GLY A 142 -12.24 -8.42 1.09
C GLY A 142 -11.94 -8.72 2.56
N LYS A 143 -10.81 -9.39 2.79
CA LYS A 143 -10.32 -9.73 4.12
C LYS A 143 -9.29 -8.73 4.61
N VAL A 144 -9.37 -8.39 5.89
CA VAL A 144 -8.51 -7.42 6.55
C VAL A 144 -7.65 -8.10 7.62
N LEU A 145 -6.35 -7.84 7.59
CA LEU A 145 -5.43 -8.14 8.68
C LEU A 145 -5.00 -6.81 9.31
N PHE A 146 -5.48 -6.53 10.51
CA PHE A 146 -5.28 -5.27 11.20
C PHE A 146 -4.27 -5.45 12.35
N PHE A 147 -3.17 -4.72 12.30
CA PHE A 147 -2.18 -4.63 13.37
C PHE A 147 -2.44 -3.37 14.19
N GLN A 148 -3.15 -3.54 15.33
CA GLN A 148 -3.37 -2.47 16.29
C GLN A 148 -2.20 -2.44 17.27
N LEU A 149 -1.32 -1.46 17.11
CA LEU A 149 -0.04 -1.40 17.83
C LEU A 149 0.12 -0.16 18.70
N ASP A 150 -0.68 0.87 18.45
CA ASP A 150 -0.58 2.18 19.12
C ASP A 150 -1.52 2.31 20.32
N GLU A 151 -2.67 1.63 20.28
CA GLU A 151 -3.71 1.68 21.30
C GLU A 151 -3.77 0.37 22.08
N GLY A 152 -4.08 0.45 23.37
CA GLY A 152 -4.44 -0.72 24.15
C GLY A 152 -5.79 -1.28 23.74
N ASP A 153 -6.09 -2.52 24.15
CA ASP A 153 -7.35 -3.19 23.87
C ASP A 153 -8.56 -2.41 24.43
N ASP A 154 -8.46 -1.86 25.64
CA ASP A 154 -9.52 -1.04 26.27
C ASP A 154 -9.76 0.27 25.46
N GLU A 155 -8.71 0.93 25.00
CA GLU A 155 -8.82 2.18 24.22
C GLU A 155 -9.45 1.91 22.84
N ALA A 156 -9.08 0.80 22.21
CA ALA A 156 -9.63 0.38 20.94
C ALA A 156 -11.11 0.01 21.08
N ASP A 157 -11.49 -0.75 22.13
CA ASP A 157 -12.88 -1.15 22.41
C ASP A 157 -13.78 0.07 22.65
N MET A 158 -13.30 1.07 23.42
CA MET A 158 -14.02 2.33 23.58
C MET A 158 -14.28 3.03 22.26
N LYS A 159 -13.29 3.09 21.37
CA LYS A 159 -13.46 3.70 20.05
C LYS A 159 -14.43 2.91 19.18
N TRP A 160 -14.31 1.59 19.15
CA TRP A 160 -15.22 0.73 18.40
C TRP A 160 -16.66 0.92 18.85
N THR A 161 -16.89 1.03 20.18
CA THR A 161 -18.21 1.31 20.76
C THR A 161 -18.73 2.68 20.30
N ILE A 162 -17.94 3.73 20.38
CA ILE A 162 -18.32 5.09 19.94
C ILE A 162 -18.63 5.11 18.44
N MET A 163 -17.78 4.45 17.64
CA MET A 163 -17.94 4.37 16.19
C MET A 163 -19.07 3.43 15.74
N MET A 164 -19.67 2.67 16.66
CA MET A 164 -20.56 1.56 16.30
C MET A 164 -19.92 0.69 15.20
N TRP A 165 -18.65 0.32 15.43
CA TRP A 165 -17.82 -0.37 14.44
C TRP A 165 -18.20 -1.86 14.38
N GLU A 166 -18.78 -2.27 13.26
CA GLU A 166 -19.31 -3.61 13.03
C GLU A 166 -18.76 -4.26 11.75
N PRO A 167 -17.46 -4.56 11.67
CA PRO A 167 -16.89 -5.25 10.52
C PRO A 167 -17.40 -6.70 10.46
N ASP A 168 -17.32 -7.32 9.29
CA ASP A 168 -17.52 -8.77 9.22
C ASP A 168 -16.43 -9.50 10.01
N HIS A 169 -16.77 -10.03 11.17
CA HIS A 169 -15.87 -10.72 12.10
C HIS A 169 -15.18 -11.96 11.49
N LYS A 170 -15.70 -12.52 10.39
CA LYS A 170 -15.06 -13.62 9.64
C LYS A 170 -14.03 -13.11 8.62
N ALA A 171 -14.14 -11.86 8.24
CA ALA A 171 -13.28 -11.23 7.26
C ALA A 171 -12.17 -10.37 7.88
N ILE A 172 -12.17 -10.17 9.21
CA ILE A 172 -11.14 -9.39 9.90
C ILE A 172 -10.36 -10.25 10.91
N THR A 173 -9.05 -10.01 10.97
CA THR A 173 -8.17 -10.52 12.02
C THR A 173 -7.43 -9.35 12.63
N ILE A 174 -7.40 -9.22 13.97
CA ILE A 174 -6.71 -8.15 14.69
C ILE A 174 -5.52 -8.74 15.43
N GLU A 175 -4.33 -8.17 15.19
CA GLU A 175 -3.08 -8.51 15.85
C GLU A 175 -2.61 -7.32 16.70
N TRP A 176 -2.28 -7.61 17.96
CA TRP A 176 -1.94 -6.59 18.96
C TRP A 176 -0.43 -6.36 19.12
N SER A 177 0.37 -7.06 18.39
CA SER A 177 1.82 -6.90 18.43
C SER A 177 2.46 -7.23 17.10
N PHE A 178 3.41 -6.39 16.69
CA PHE A 178 4.23 -6.61 15.51
C PHE A 178 5.47 -5.72 15.60
N ASN A 179 6.61 -6.22 15.19
CA ASN A 179 7.84 -5.45 15.08
C ASN A 179 8.58 -5.81 13.77
N LYS A 180 9.63 -5.05 13.44
CA LYS A 180 10.36 -5.22 12.18
C LYS A 180 11.01 -6.61 11.96
N THR A 181 11.16 -7.41 13.02
CA THR A 181 11.72 -8.77 12.94
C THR A 181 10.65 -9.82 12.70
N ASP A 182 9.37 -9.48 12.76
CA ASP A 182 8.23 -10.41 12.62
C ASP A 182 7.77 -10.58 11.15
N ILE A 183 8.65 -10.29 10.19
CA ILE A 183 8.34 -10.49 8.77
C ILE A 183 7.99 -11.95 8.43
N PRO A 184 8.69 -12.98 8.96
CA PRO A 184 8.29 -14.36 8.72
C PRO A 184 6.87 -14.64 9.21
N GLU A 185 6.48 -14.12 10.38
CA GLU A 185 5.13 -14.24 10.92
C GLU A 185 4.10 -13.53 10.04
N LEU A 186 4.43 -12.34 9.53
CA LEU A 186 3.56 -11.63 8.59
C LEU A 186 3.31 -12.46 7.33
N LEU A 187 4.35 -13.06 6.75
CA LEU A 187 4.21 -13.92 5.57
C LEU A 187 3.33 -15.13 5.86
N LYS A 188 3.52 -15.77 7.01
CA LYS A 188 2.68 -16.89 7.46
C LYS A 188 1.22 -16.46 7.63
N LEU A 189 0.95 -15.35 8.30
CA LEU A 189 -0.40 -14.82 8.46
C LEU A 189 -1.05 -14.48 7.12
N ILE A 190 -0.28 -13.90 6.19
CA ILE A 190 -0.77 -13.61 4.84
C ILE A 190 -1.15 -14.90 4.10
N ASP A 191 -0.31 -15.94 4.19
CA ASP A 191 -0.57 -17.21 3.51
C ASP A 191 -1.75 -17.99 4.12
N GLU A 192 -1.92 -17.93 5.44
CA GLU A 192 -3.01 -18.59 6.16
C GLU A 192 -4.35 -17.84 6.02
N ARG A 193 -4.34 -16.53 6.25
CA ARG A 193 -5.57 -15.71 6.29
C ARG A 193 -5.97 -15.19 4.92
N LYS A 194 -5.00 -15.08 4.00
CA LYS A 194 -5.17 -14.55 2.63
C LYS A 194 -5.88 -13.19 2.64
N PRO A 195 -5.35 -12.20 3.38
CA PRO A 195 -5.95 -10.89 3.44
C PRO A 195 -5.82 -10.17 2.09
N ASP A 196 -6.77 -9.30 1.78
CA ASP A 196 -6.68 -8.38 0.66
C ASP A 196 -5.93 -7.10 1.06
N ILE A 197 -5.93 -6.80 2.37
CA ILE A 197 -5.23 -5.65 2.96
C ILE A 197 -4.66 -5.99 4.33
N CYS A 198 -3.45 -5.45 4.59
CA CYS A 198 -2.86 -5.35 5.93
C CYS A 198 -2.83 -3.87 6.35
N ILE A 199 -3.35 -3.54 7.53
CA ILE A 199 -3.33 -2.20 8.10
C ILE A 199 -2.44 -2.23 9.34
N PHE A 200 -1.44 -1.35 9.41
CA PHE A 200 -0.52 -1.21 10.54
C PHE A 200 -0.71 0.15 11.20
N ASP A 201 -1.19 0.17 12.41
CA ASP A 201 -1.37 1.37 13.23
C ASP A 201 -0.55 1.24 14.52
N SER A 202 0.70 1.74 14.62
CA SER A 202 1.38 2.61 13.67
C SER A 202 2.79 2.15 13.30
N LEU A 203 3.37 2.80 12.30
CA LEU A 203 4.76 2.62 11.88
C LEU A 203 5.77 2.95 12.99
N PHE A 204 5.45 3.91 13.86
CA PHE A 204 6.32 4.33 14.96
C PHE A 204 6.51 3.20 15.97
N THR A 205 5.46 2.48 16.29
CA THR A 205 5.47 1.36 17.25
C THR A 205 6.26 0.17 16.69
N ILE A 206 6.14 -0.12 15.40
CA ILE A 206 6.93 -1.15 14.72
C ILE A 206 8.43 -0.85 14.82
N ALA A 207 8.80 0.43 14.76
CA ALA A 207 10.19 0.86 14.91
C ALA A 207 10.75 0.67 16.34
N GLY A 208 9.89 0.36 17.33
CA GLY A 208 10.27 0.15 18.72
C GLY A 208 10.66 1.43 19.45
N GLY A 209 10.25 2.59 18.97
CA GLY A 209 10.51 3.90 19.60
C GLY A 209 11.97 4.35 19.63
N LEU A 210 12.91 3.43 19.43
CA LEU A 210 14.36 3.64 19.55
C LEU A 210 15.07 3.84 18.20
N ILE A 211 14.38 3.61 17.09
CA ILE A 211 14.97 3.76 15.76
C ILE A 211 14.56 5.12 15.22
N SER A 212 15.56 5.94 14.99
CA SER A 212 15.34 7.14 14.21
C SER A 212 14.79 6.74 12.83
N PRO A 213 13.69 7.34 12.37
CA PRO A 213 13.26 7.17 10.96
C PRO A 213 14.32 7.57 9.95
N LYS A 214 15.50 8.03 10.43
CA LYS A 214 16.68 8.34 9.64
C LYS A 214 17.54 7.11 9.36
N ASP A 215 17.27 5.95 9.98
CA ASP A 215 18.08 4.76 9.78
C ASP A 215 17.79 4.09 8.44
N ALA A 216 18.87 3.74 7.73
CA ALA A 216 18.78 3.01 6.46
C ALA A 216 18.07 1.63 6.64
N GLU A 217 18.21 0.99 7.80
CA GLU A 217 17.54 -0.26 8.15
C GLU A 217 16.02 -0.15 8.06
N PHE A 218 15.50 1.01 8.45
CA PHE A 218 14.05 1.23 8.41
C PHE A 218 13.53 1.38 6.97
N ALA A 219 14.32 2.00 6.10
CA ALA A 219 14.01 2.06 4.69
C ALA A 219 14.00 0.66 4.05
N LEU A 220 14.95 -0.21 4.41
CA LEU A 220 15.00 -1.60 3.94
C LEU A 220 13.75 -2.38 4.37
N PHE A 221 13.31 -2.22 5.62
CA PHE A 221 12.06 -2.82 6.10
C PHE A 221 10.85 -2.40 5.25
N LEU A 222 10.71 -1.11 4.92
CA LEU A 222 9.62 -0.62 4.08
C LEU A 222 9.72 -1.15 2.63
N TYR A 223 10.91 -1.20 2.06
CA TYR A 223 11.09 -1.81 0.74
C TYR A 223 10.68 -3.27 0.71
N ARG A 224 10.94 -3.97 1.80
CA ARG A 224 10.52 -5.35 1.98
C ARG A 224 9.01 -5.49 2.07
N LEU A 225 8.33 -4.69 2.88
CA LEU A 225 6.87 -4.66 2.93
C LEU A 225 6.26 -4.33 1.58
N LYS A 226 6.86 -3.38 0.84
CA LYS A 226 6.43 -3.08 -0.52
C LYS A 226 6.58 -4.28 -1.45
N ARG A 227 7.65 -5.05 -1.33
CA ARG A 227 7.85 -6.26 -2.10
C ARG A 227 6.82 -7.32 -1.74
N ILE A 228 6.57 -7.57 -0.45
CA ILE A 228 5.51 -8.46 0.03
C ILE A 228 4.16 -8.03 -0.55
N SER A 229 3.83 -6.75 -0.48
CA SER A 229 2.60 -6.22 -1.09
C SER A 229 2.49 -6.57 -2.57
N THR A 230 3.59 -6.48 -3.31
CA THR A 230 3.61 -6.79 -4.75
C THR A 230 3.54 -8.28 -5.04
N THR A 231 4.32 -9.11 -4.33
CA THR A 231 4.40 -10.56 -4.58
C THR A 231 3.16 -11.29 -4.09
N LYS A 232 2.69 -10.95 -2.90
CA LYS A 232 1.48 -11.53 -2.29
C LYS A 232 0.19 -10.86 -2.77
N GLN A 233 0.30 -9.78 -3.56
CA GLN A 233 -0.86 -9.02 -4.06
C GLN A 233 -1.78 -8.51 -2.95
N VAL A 234 -1.23 -8.08 -1.83
CA VAL A 234 -1.93 -7.54 -0.68
C VAL A 234 -1.69 -6.03 -0.59
N ALA A 235 -2.74 -5.24 -0.38
CA ALA A 235 -2.57 -3.82 -0.06
C ALA A 235 -1.99 -3.69 1.35
N ILE A 236 -1.13 -2.70 1.56
CA ILE A 236 -0.59 -2.40 2.89
C ILE A 236 -0.80 -0.91 3.18
N ILE A 237 -1.46 -0.59 4.28
CA ILE A 237 -1.52 0.77 4.83
C ILE A 237 -0.67 0.80 6.10
N MET A 238 0.15 1.85 6.22
CA MET A 238 0.90 2.14 7.44
C MET A 238 0.60 3.56 7.88
N THR A 239 0.04 3.72 9.07
CA THR A 239 -0.14 5.04 9.66
C THR A 239 1.19 5.59 10.16
N HIS A 240 1.35 6.90 10.08
CA HIS A 240 2.58 7.56 10.49
C HIS A 240 2.30 8.98 11.01
N HIS A 241 3.24 9.48 11.80
CA HIS A 241 3.16 10.83 12.35
C HIS A 241 3.77 11.88 11.41
N THR A 242 3.28 13.10 11.55
CA THR A 242 3.91 14.28 10.96
C THR A 242 4.89 14.92 11.95
N ARG A 243 5.75 15.81 11.45
CA ARG A 243 6.60 16.65 12.29
C ARG A 243 5.74 17.73 12.94
N LYS A 244 6.11 18.21 14.10
CA LYS A 244 5.54 19.45 14.63
C LYS A 244 5.76 20.57 13.63
N LYS A 245 4.67 21.20 13.19
CA LYS A 245 4.75 22.29 12.22
C LYS A 245 5.33 23.54 12.87
N GLU A 246 6.26 24.16 12.18
CA GLU A 246 6.78 25.48 12.52
C GLU A 246 5.84 26.59 12.05
N THR A 247 4.94 26.30 11.12
CA THR A 247 4.00 27.25 10.53
C THR A 247 2.57 27.03 11.02
N LYS A 248 1.82 28.14 11.19
CA LYS A 248 0.39 28.10 11.57
C LYS A 248 -0.56 27.58 10.46
N LYS A 249 -0.03 27.22 9.28
CA LYS A 249 -0.87 26.71 8.18
C LYS A 249 -1.34 25.29 8.49
N PRO A 250 -2.62 25.01 8.48
CA PRO A 250 -3.15 23.67 8.76
C PRO A 250 -2.79 22.66 7.65
N GLU A 251 -2.71 23.09 6.39
CA GLU A 251 -2.45 22.21 5.24
C GLU A 251 -1.10 21.49 5.38
N LEU A 252 -1.14 20.18 5.21
CA LEU A 252 0.06 19.33 5.18
C LEU A 252 0.73 19.37 3.82
N THR A 253 2.05 19.27 3.84
CA THR A 253 2.90 19.04 2.68
C THR A 253 3.64 17.71 2.83
N ALA A 254 4.20 17.20 1.74
CA ALA A 254 5.02 16.00 1.79
C ALA A 254 6.27 16.14 2.68
N ASN A 255 6.71 17.37 2.98
CA ASN A 255 7.87 17.65 3.84
C ASN A 255 7.53 17.60 5.32
N ASP A 256 6.25 17.72 5.67
CA ASP A 256 5.78 17.65 7.07
C ASP A 256 5.75 16.19 7.58
N ILE A 257 5.84 15.20 6.69
CA ILE A 257 5.90 13.80 7.08
C ILE A 257 7.20 13.53 7.83
N TYR A 258 7.08 12.99 9.05
CA TYR A 258 8.24 12.68 9.88
C TYR A 258 9.10 11.59 9.22
N GLY A 259 10.42 11.72 9.34
CA GLY A 259 11.38 10.74 8.83
C GLY A 259 12.14 11.16 7.58
N THR A 260 12.75 10.18 6.91
CA THR A 260 13.63 10.42 5.77
C THR A 260 12.88 10.46 4.44
N VAL A 261 13.56 10.98 3.43
CA VAL A 261 13.13 10.89 2.02
C VAL A 261 12.89 9.44 1.61
N TYR A 262 13.62 8.48 2.19
CA TYR A 262 13.50 7.05 1.87
C TYR A 262 12.14 6.46 2.26
N LEU A 263 11.48 6.92 3.33
CA LEU A 263 10.13 6.48 3.70
C LEU A 263 9.14 6.76 2.57
N LYS A 264 9.15 8.02 2.08
CA LYS A 264 8.31 8.43 0.96
C LYS A 264 8.71 7.74 -0.35
N ALA A 265 10.01 7.47 -0.54
CA ALA A 265 10.52 6.76 -1.72
C ALA A 265 10.05 5.31 -1.76
N ALA A 266 10.07 4.59 -0.62
CA ALA A 266 9.64 3.21 -0.51
C ALA A 266 8.13 3.06 -0.77
N ALA A 267 7.28 3.93 -0.23
CA ALA A 267 5.84 3.85 -0.40
C ALA A 267 5.41 3.93 -1.88
N THR A 268 4.37 3.19 -2.23
CA THR A 268 3.68 3.30 -3.52
C THR A 268 2.86 4.56 -3.56
N ASP A 269 2.07 4.77 -2.53
CA ASP A 269 1.23 5.94 -2.35
C ASP A 269 1.56 6.63 -1.02
N VAL A 270 1.41 7.95 -0.97
CA VAL A 270 1.66 8.76 0.22
C VAL A 270 0.49 9.70 0.41
N TRP A 271 -0.21 9.53 1.53
CA TRP A 271 -1.35 10.34 1.92
C TRP A 271 -0.99 11.24 3.09
N GLY A 272 -1.49 12.47 3.04
CA GLY A 272 -1.49 13.38 4.19
C GLY A 272 -2.91 13.66 4.63
N TYR A 273 -3.14 13.59 5.95
CA TYR A 273 -4.46 13.79 6.53
C TYR A 273 -4.39 14.81 7.66
N TRP A 274 -5.25 15.82 7.60
CA TRP A 274 -5.26 16.89 8.60
C TRP A 274 -6.65 17.47 8.77
N LYS A 275 -6.87 18.12 9.90
CA LYS A 275 -8.12 18.84 10.19
C LYS A 275 -7.95 20.33 9.97
N GLU A 276 -9.00 20.94 9.44
CA GLU A 276 -9.17 22.38 9.25
C GLU A 276 -10.53 22.81 9.81
N PHE A 277 -10.70 24.10 9.97
CA PHE A 277 -12.02 24.69 10.22
C PHE A 277 -12.42 25.46 8.97
N ASN A 278 -13.65 25.23 8.50
CA ASN A 278 -14.20 26.00 7.38
C ASN A 278 -14.58 27.42 7.81
N ASP A 279 -15.02 28.24 6.87
CA ASP A 279 -15.40 29.64 7.12
C ASP A 279 -16.57 29.79 8.12
N ARG A 280 -17.31 28.74 8.39
CA ARG A 280 -18.40 28.66 9.38
C ARG A 280 -17.92 28.18 10.75
N GLY A 281 -16.64 27.86 10.89
CA GLY A 281 -16.07 27.28 12.11
C GLY A 281 -16.33 25.79 12.28
N GLU A 282 -16.89 25.12 11.28
CA GLU A 282 -17.14 23.68 11.30
C GLU A 282 -15.84 22.92 11.01
N LYS A 283 -15.66 21.81 11.70
CA LYS A 283 -14.47 20.98 11.61
C LYS A 283 -14.52 20.10 10.36
N THR A 284 -13.54 20.23 9.51
CA THR A 284 -13.37 19.41 8.31
C THR A 284 -12.05 18.65 8.34
N TYR A 285 -12.01 17.53 7.65
CA TYR A 285 -10.82 16.70 7.48
C TYR A 285 -10.44 16.66 6.01
N ASN A 286 -9.16 16.74 5.74
CA ASN A 286 -8.61 16.77 4.40
C ASN A 286 -7.69 15.57 4.21
N LEU A 287 -7.91 14.78 3.15
CA LEU A 287 -7.04 13.70 2.71
C LEU A 287 -6.44 14.06 1.37
N LYS A 288 -5.13 14.24 1.32
CA LYS A 288 -4.39 14.62 0.11
C LYS A 288 -3.41 13.54 -0.31
N CYS A 289 -3.40 13.24 -1.58
CA CYS A 289 -2.39 12.37 -2.18
C CYS A 289 -1.15 13.18 -2.57
N PHE A 290 -0.03 12.95 -1.89
CA PHE A 290 1.25 13.58 -2.25
C PHE A 290 2.02 12.78 -3.31
N LYS A 291 1.79 11.49 -3.38
CA LYS A 291 2.45 10.58 -4.31
C LYS A 291 1.53 9.41 -4.61
N SER A 292 1.41 9.04 -5.87
CA SER A 292 0.76 7.80 -6.28
C SER A 292 1.53 7.16 -7.43
N ARG A 293 2.07 5.97 -7.20
CA ARG A 293 2.61 5.08 -8.24
C ARG A 293 1.58 4.05 -8.67
N GLY A 294 0.63 3.73 -7.80
CA GLY A 294 -0.51 2.86 -8.07
C GLY A 294 -1.55 3.50 -8.99
N ASN A 295 -1.48 4.82 -9.20
CA ASN A 295 -2.46 5.61 -9.95
C ASN A 295 -3.90 5.43 -9.46
N THR A 296 -4.08 5.18 -8.18
CA THR A 296 -5.39 5.03 -7.56
C THR A 296 -6.01 6.39 -7.27
N MET A 297 -5.32 7.22 -6.49
CA MET A 297 -5.73 8.59 -6.21
C MET A 297 -4.87 9.56 -7.02
N ALA A 298 -5.46 10.58 -7.62
CA ALA A 298 -4.69 11.56 -8.39
C ALA A 298 -3.75 12.36 -7.47
N VAL A 299 -2.49 12.52 -7.89
CA VAL A 299 -1.51 13.29 -7.12
C VAL A 299 -1.97 14.73 -6.98
N ASN A 300 -1.84 15.30 -5.79
CA ASN A 300 -2.35 16.60 -5.35
C ASN A 300 -3.88 16.73 -5.27
N GLN A 301 -4.63 15.67 -5.55
CA GLN A 301 -6.05 15.66 -5.25
C GLN A 301 -6.27 15.66 -3.74
N THR A 302 -7.18 16.47 -3.27
CA THR A 302 -7.56 16.55 -1.86
C THR A 302 -9.04 16.27 -1.73
N TYR A 303 -9.39 15.25 -0.97
CA TYR A 303 -10.75 14.96 -0.54
C TYR A 303 -11.03 15.70 0.76
N ILE A 304 -12.20 16.28 0.89
CA ILE A 304 -12.66 16.98 2.10
C ILE A 304 -13.80 16.16 2.69
N PHE A 305 -13.69 15.91 3.99
CA PHE A 305 -14.67 15.18 4.76
C PHE A 305 -15.21 16.06 5.89
N GLU A 306 -16.44 15.86 6.26
CA GLU A 306 -17.02 16.28 7.52
C GLU A 306 -16.78 15.18 8.55
N GLY A 307 -16.46 15.54 9.79
CA GLY A 307 -16.33 14.57 10.88
C GLY A 307 -17.49 14.70 11.83
N SER A 308 -18.12 13.58 12.12
CA SER A 308 -19.09 13.48 13.20
C SER A 308 -18.37 13.44 14.55
N GLU A 309 -18.79 14.26 15.51
CA GLU A 309 -18.29 14.20 16.88
C GLU A 309 -18.95 13.09 17.70
N GLU A 310 -20.15 12.67 17.30
CA GLU A 310 -20.93 11.66 17.98
C GLU A 310 -20.35 10.26 17.79
N ASP A 311 -20.04 9.89 16.55
CA ASP A 311 -19.58 8.55 16.18
C ASP A 311 -18.10 8.51 15.71
N GLN A 312 -17.40 9.63 15.70
CA GLN A 312 -16.00 9.78 15.25
C GLN A 312 -15.76 9.27 13.83
N ARG A 313 -16.79 9.20 13.00
CA ARG A 313 -16.72 8.81 11.58
C ARG A 313 -16.53 10.02 10.69
N VAL A 314 -16.11 9.75 9.47
CA VAL A 314 -15.94 10.78 8.45
C VAL A 314 -16.93 10.57 7.30
N HIS A 315 -17.50 11.65 6.82
CA HIS A 315 -18.44 11.67 5.71
C HIS A 315 -17.86 12.49 4.57
N PHE A 316 -17.88 11.96 3.37
CA PHE A 316 -17.29 12.64 2.24
C PHE A 316 -18.14 13.86 1.84
N LEU A 317 -17.49 15.03 1.75
CA LEU A 317 -18.15 16.26 1.34
C LEU A 317 -17.88 16.59 -0.13
N LYS A 318 -16.61 16.74 -0.49
CA LYS A 318 -16.21 17.21 -1.82
C LYS A 318 -14.74 16.99 -2.14
N VAL A 319 -14.37 17.23 -3.38
CA VAL A 319 -12.98 17.35 -3.81
C VAL A 319 -12.59 18.84 -3.82
N LYS A 320 -11.45 19.19 -3.21
CA LYS A 320 -10.94 20.58 -3.16
C LYS A 320 -10.73 21.12 -4.59
N GLY A 321 -11.26 22.30 -4.86
CA GLY A 321 -11.16 22.95 -6.19
C GLY A 321 -12.15 22.48 -7.23
N LEU A 322 -13.12 21.65 -6.85
CA LEU A 322 -14.27 21.32 -7.68
C LEU A 322 -15.53 21.89 -6.99
N ASP A 323 -16.18 22.82 -7.64
CA ASP A 323 -17.50 23.35 -7.20
C ASP A 323 -18.60 22.32 -7.53
N CYS A 324 -18.63 21.20 -6.79
CA CYS A 324 -19.60 20.13 -7.00
C CYS A 324 -20.23 19.74 -5.67
N THR A 325 -21.55 19.60 -5.67
CA THR A 325 -22.32 19.02 -4.57
C THR A 325 -22.24 17.49 -4.60
N MET A 326 -22.56 16.81 -3.46
CA MET A 326 -22.50 15.34 -3.31
C MET A 326 -23.26 14.57 -4.41
N ASP A 327 -24.41 15.10 -4.90
CA ASP A 327 -25.20 14.50 -5.99
C ASP A 327 -24.52 14.56 -7.36
N GLU A 328 -23.50 15.41 -7.53
CA GLU A 328 -22.74 15.55 -8.77
C GLU A 328 -21.47 14.70 -8.81
N LEU A 329 -21.08 14.12 -7.68
CA LEU A 329 -19.86 13.31 -7.56
C LEU A 329 -20.12 11.81 -7.75
N LYS A 330 -20.81 11.45 -8.82
CA LYS A 330 -20.53 10.16 -9.46
C LYS A 330 -19.04 10.07 -9.69
N THR A 331 -18.41 8.93 -9.40
CA THR A 331 -16.98 8.78 -9.62
C THR A 331 -16.61 9.36 -10.99
N HIS A 332 -15.46 9.97 -11.15
CA HIS A 332 -15.03 10.49 -12.47
C HIS A 332 -15.15 9.42 -13.56
N ARG A 333 -14.99 8.15 -13.19
CA ARG A 333 -15.19 7.00 -14.07
C ARG A 333 -16.66 6.85 -14.49
N GLU A 334 -17.58 6.94 -13.55
CA GLU A 334 -19.03 6.88 -13.83
C GLU A 334 -19.51 8.08 -14.67
N LYS A 335 -19.01 9.28 -14.34
CA LYS A 335 -19.31 10.50 -15.13
C LYS A 335 -18.83 10.37 -16.57
N ILE A 336 -17.60 9.88 -16.75
CA ILE A 336 -17.04 9.65 -18.08
C ILE A 336 -17.84 8.56 -18.81
N GLY A 337 -18.15 7.45 -18.17
CA GLY A 337 -18.98 6.39 -18.73
C GLY A 337 -20.38 6.88 -19.07
N ASN A 338 -21.04 7.52 -18.12
CA ASN A 338 -22.41 8.05 -18.31
C ASN A 338 -22.46 9.11 -19.40
N LEU A 339 -21.47 10.03 -19.47
CA LEU A 339 -21.43 11.03 -20.54
C LEU A 339 -21.43 10.40 -21.92
N ILE A 340 -20.67 9.32 -22.11
CA ILE A 340 -20.57 8.62 -23.39
C ILE A 340 -21.87 7.84 -23.66
N VAL A 341 -22.32 7.04 -22.69
CA VAL A 341 -23.51 6.19 -22.85
C VAL A 341 -24.79 6.99 -23.03
N SER A 342 -24.93 8.15 -22.36
CA SER A 342 -26.09 9.01 -22.49
C SER A 342 -26.13 9.87 -23.79
N ASN A 343 -25.08 9.82 -24.60
CA ASN A 343 -25.01 10.51 -25.87
C ASN A 343 -24.64 9.56 -27.00
N PRO A 344 -25.53 8.63 -27.37
CA PRO A 344 -25.23 7.52 -28.27
C PRO A 344 -24.79 7.97 -29.66
N ASP A 345 -25.29 9.11 -30.14
CA ASP A 345 -25.01 9.64 -31.48
C ASP A 345 -23.73 10.49 -31.57
N ARG A 346 -23.00 10.61 -30.44
CA ARG A 346 -21.82 11.46 -30.38
C ARG A 346 -20.54 10.66 -30.19
N PHE A 347 -19.53 11.03 -30.96
CA PHE A 347 -18.15 10.54 -30.79
C PHE A 347 -17.37 11.53 -29.90
N TRP A 348 -16.68 11.02 -28.91
CA TRP A 348 -15.98 11.81 -27.93
C TRP A 348 -14.46 11.59 -28.00
N THR A 349 -13.71 12.66 -28.04
CA THR A 349 -12.25 12.61 -27.77
C THR A 349 -12.00 12.77 -26.27
N SER A 350 -10.84 12.31 -25.79
CA SER A 350 -10.47 12.51 -24.38
C SER A 350 -10.36 13.99 -24.00
N ILE A 351 -10.03 14.85 -24.95
CA ILE A 351 -9.96 16.30 -24.75
C ILE A 351 -11.36 16.86 -24.49
N GLU A 352 -12.32 16.52 -25.34
CA GLU A 352 -13.71 16.98 -25.20
C GLU A 352 -14.34 16.49 -23.89
N VAL A 353 -14.12 15.21 -23.53
CA VAL A 353 -14.61 14.66 -22.26
C VAL A 353 -13.97 15.39 -21.08
N SER A 354 -12.65 15.59 -21.12
CA SER A 354 -11.90 16.32 -20.11
C SER A 354 -12.43 17.75 -19.91
N GLN A 355 -12.63 18.46 -21.01
CA GLN A 355 -13.17 19.83 -20.99
C GLN A 355 -14.63 19.89 -20.50
N LYS A 356 -15.48 18.99 -20.99
CA LYS A 356 -16.90 18.92 -20.63
C LYS A 356 -17.10 18.63 -19.14
N LEU A 357 -16.31 17.69 -18.59
CA LEU A 357 -16.42 17.27 -17.20
C LEU A 357 -15.45 18.02 -16.26
N LYS A 358 -14.62 18.91 -16.80
CA LYS A 358 -13.56 19.63 -16.04
C LYS A 358 -12.63 18.69 -15.28
N ILE A 359 -12.29 17.53 -15.88
CA ILE A 359 -11.42 16.48 -15.31
C ILE A 359 -10.05 16.56 -15.99
N ASN A 360 -8.99 16.19 -15.27
CA ASN A 360 -7.64 16.15 -15.83
C ASN A 360 -7.57 15.25 -17.08
N GLN A 361 -7.01 15.76 -18.18
CA GLN A 361 -6.97 15.07 -19.47
C GLN A 361 -6.22 13.73 -19.42
N LYS A 362 -5.08 13.64 -18.69
CA LYS A 362 -4.32 12.39 -18.57
C LYS A 362 -5.12 11.32 -17.83
N TYR A 363 -5.87 11.73 -16.82
CA TYR A 363 -6.75 10.83 -16.07
C TYR A 363 -7.93 10.39 -16.95
N THR A 364 -8.57 11.32 -17.67
CA THR A 364 -9.63 11.01 -18.63
C THR A 364 -9.16 10.02 -19.70
N ASP A 365 -7.99 10.22 -20.29
CA ASP A 365 -7.36 9.29 -21.23
C ASP A 365 -7.20 7.88 -20.65
N LYS A 366 -6.78 7.78 -19.40
CA LYS A 366 -6.61 6.50 -18.70
C LYS A 366 -7.96 5.79 -18.53
N VAL A 367 -8.93 6.50 -17.96
CA VAL A 367 -10.28 5.94 -17.70
C VAL A 367 -10.97 5.49 -18.99
N LEU A 368 -10.91 6.28 -20.05
CA LEU A 368 -11.47 5.90 -21.35
C LEU A 368 -10.85 4.64 -21.94
N ARG A 369 -9.54 4.45 -21.78
CA ARG A 369 -8.87 3.20 -22.19
C ARG A 369 -9.31 2.02 -21.35
N GLU A 370 -9.45 2.20 -20.04
CA GLU A 370 -9.91 1.15 -19.12
C GLU A 370 -11.36 0.76 -19.40
N LEU A 371 -12.26 1.72 -19.60
CA LEU A 371 -13.66 1.48 -19.97
C LEU A 371 -13.76 0.74 -21.32
N SER A 372 -12.92 1.13 -22.29
CA SER A 372 -12.87 0.45 -23.58
C SER A 372 -12.29 -0.98 -23.49
N ALA A 373 -11.27 -1.18 -22.66
CA ALA A 373 -10.69 -2.50 -22.41
C ALA A 373 -11.67 -3.44 -21.69
N ALA A 374 -12.50 -2.89 -20.79
CA ALA A 374 -13.58 -3.60 -20.11
C ALA A 374 -14.83 -3.81 -20.99
N LYS A 375 -14.79 -3.41 -22.26
CA LYS A 375 -15.93 -3.46 -23.19
C LYS A 375 -17.18 -2.69 -22.69
N ASN A 376 -17.01 -1.64 -21.94
CA ASN A 376 -18.09 -0.76 -21.48
C ASN A 376 -18.40 0.34 -22.52
N ILE A 377 -17.41 0.70 -23.32
CA ILE A 377 -17.49 1.64 -24.45
C ILE A 377 -16.61 1.17 -25.59
N ASN A 378 -16.91 1.60 -26.79
CA ASN A 378 -16.08 1.36 -27.97
C ASN A 378 -15.04 2.44 -28.19
N LYS A 379 -13.97 2.14 -28.91
CA LYS A 379 -12.99 3.11 -29.38
C LYS A 379 -12.58 2.87 -30.83
N LYS A 380 -12.31 3.95 -31.55
CA LYS A 380 -11.79 3.93 -32.93
C LYS A 380 -10.62 4.90 -33.06
N PRO A 381 -9.53 4.53 -33.75
CA PRO A 381 -8.43 5.46 -33.96
C PRO A 381 -8.86 6.59 -34.93
N LEU A 382 -8.38 7.80 -34.63
CA LEU A 382 -8.49 8.92 -35.57
C LEU A 382 -7.36 8.84 -36.59
N PRO A 383 -7.57 9.28 -37.85
CA PRO A 383 -6.48 9.45 -38.83
C PRO A 383 -5.40 10.35 -38.22
N SER A 384 -4.16 9.88 -38.24
CA SER A 384 -3.00 10.67 -37.73
C SER A 384 -2.13 11.13 -38.89
N THR A 385 -1.84 12.42 -38.93
CA THR A 385 -0.91 13.04 -39.89
C THR A 385 0.52 13.15 -39.35
N GLY A 386 0.90 12.21 -38.44
CA GLY A 386 2.19 12.21 -37.75
C GLY A 386 2.01 12.61 -36.27
N GLY A 387 2.49 11.76 -35.34
CA GLY A 387 2.42 12.01 -33.91
C GLY A 387 1.68 10.93 -33.12
N ARG A 388 1.34 11.24 -31.87
CA ARG A 388 0.70 10.31 -30.94
C ARG A 388 -0.69 9.91 -31.42
N ARG A 389 -1.01 8.60 -31.55
CA ARG A 389 -2.33 8.11 -31.95
C ARG A 389 -3.42 8.65 -31.03
N ARG A 390 -4.43 9.30 -31.59
CA ARG A 390 -5.63 9.77 -30.91
C ARG A 390 -6.77 8.79 -31.15
N PHE A 391 -7.72 8.73 -30.22
CA PHE A 391 -8.88 7.85 -30.29
C PHE A 391 -10.16 8.65 -30.08
N ILE A 392 -11.25 8.21 -30.68
CA ILE A 392 -12.62 8.59 -30.34
C ILE A 392 -13.29 7.43 -29.63
N TYR A 393 -14.21 7.76 -28.74
CA TYR A 393 -14.93 6.85 -27.87
C TYR A 393 -16.42 7.03 -28.06
N PHE A 394 -17.19 5.94 -28.04
CA PHE A 394 -18.61 5.92 -28.28
C PHE A 394 -19.26 4.73 -27.57
N PRO A 395 -20.60 4.74 -27.32
CA PRO A 395 -21.28 3.64 -26.65
C PRO A 395 -21.17 2.33 -27.40
N ILE A 396 -21.35 1.22 -26.69
CA ILE A 396 -21.61 -0.08 -27.32
C ILE A 396 -23.05 -0.05 -27.78
N GLU A 397 -23.29 -0.24 -29.06
CA GLU A 397 -24.64 -0.42 -29.58
C GLU A 397 -25.28 -1.63 -28.87
N LYS A 398 -26.41 -1.41 -28.21
CA LYS A 398 -27.26 -2.51 -27.78
C LYS A 398 -27.75 -3.20 -29.06
N VAL A 399 -27.21 -4.37 -29.35
CA VAL A 399 -27.83 -5.29 -30.30
C VAL A 399 -29.16 -5.67 -29.67
N PHE A 400 -30.25 -5.12 -30.21
CA PHE A 400 -31.59 -5.53 -29.87
C PHE A 400 -31.90 -6.88 -30.51
#